data_34b0eaaea2174ae7868469113f86f161
#
_entry.id   34b0eaaea2174ae7868469113f86f161
#
_cell.length_a   1.000
_cell.length_b   1.000
_cell.length_c   1.000
_cell.angle_alpha   90.00
_cell.angle_beta   90.00
_cell.angle_gamma   90.00
#
_symmetry.space_group_name_H-M   'P 1'
#
loop_
_entity.id
_entity.type
_entity.pdbx_description
1 polymer ?
#
loop_
_entity_poly.entity_id
_entity_poly.type
_entity_poly.pdbx_seq_one_letter_code
_entity_poly.pdbx_strand_id
1 'polypeptide(L)'
;KPVKIMDTTFRDAHQSLLATRMRIDDLLPVAEKMDSVGFWSLEVWGGATFDSCLRFLREDPWERLRQLKKHIRKTPLQMLLRGQNVVGYRHYADDVVEAFIAKTIENGINVVRIFDALNDFRNIKKSVKSTLKYGGKVEATFCYTLGPIYTNEFFVELALRLEDMGADTICIKDMAGLLSPMDAYDLVTKLKARVTLPIHLHTHDTSGMAVATTLKAIEAGVDIIDTAISSMASGTSQPALETLCNILRGSQHDPEFDFETLDQINDHFKSTRKNYGHLESEFTGIDDRFSRIPSGYPSELVCETGSAERRARARVPLELDRRLAYL
;
A
#
# COMPACT_ATOMS: atom_id res chain seq x y z
N LYS A 1 4.24 -22.22 -8.42
CA LYS A 1 3.23 -21.33 -9.03
C LYS A 1 3.79 -19.91 -9.01
N PRO A 2 3.73 -19.13 -10.13
CA PRO A 2 4.17 -17.75 -10.15
C PRO A 2 3.52 -16.92 -9.04
N VAL A 3 4.31 -16.09 -8.35
CA VAL A 3 3.79 -15.15 -7.38
C VAL A 3 3.08 -14.00 -8.12
N LYS A 4 1.95 -13.56 -7.60
CA LYS A 4 1.25 -12.40 -8.16
C LYS A 4 1.85 -11.13 -7.58
N ILE A 5 1.95 -10.09 -8.39
CA ILE A 5 2.54 -8.81 -7.98
C ILE A 5 1.50 -7.70 -8.12
N MET A 6 1.31 -6.94 -7.05
CA MET A 6 0.69 -5.63 -7.09
C MET A 6 1.78 -4.55 -7.08
N ASP A 7 1.67 -3.57 -7.97
CA ASP A 7 2.58 -2.43 -7.96
C ASP A 7 1.97 -1.22 -7.27
N THR A 8 2.78 -0.55 -6.44
CA THR A 8 2.39 0.59 -5.60
C THR A 8 2.92 1.93 -6.10
N THR A 9 3.63 1.94 -7.22
CA THR A 9 4.35 3.14 -7.73
C THR A 9 3.42 4.34 -7.90
N PHE A 10 2.18 4.11 -8.35
CA PHE A 10 1.20 5.17 -8.60
C PHE A 10 0.52 5.71 -7.34
N ARG A 11 0.72 5.09 -6.17
CA ARG A 11 0.14 5.57 -4.90
C ARG A 11 1.14 5.55 -3.74
N ASP A 12 1.41 4.36 -3.13
CA ASP A 12 2.13 4.27 -1.86
C ASP A 12 3.60 4.64 -1.99
N ALA A 13 4.25 4.26 -3.07
CA ALA A 13 5.65 4.57 -3.29
C ALA A 13 5.90 6.08 -3.31
N HIS A 14 5.16 6.85 -4.12
CA HIS A 14 5.35 8.30 -4.14
C HIS A 14 4.73 9.00 -2.91
N GLN A 15 3.76 8.37 -2.23
CA GLN A 15 3.32 8.86 -0.92
C GLN A 15 4.46 8.79 0.08
N SER A 16 5.18 7.69 0.11
CA SER A 16 6.24 7.40 1.07
C SER A 16 7.52 8.19 0.81
N LEU A 17 7.90 8.37 -0.46
CA LEU A 17 9.15 9.03 -0.86
C LEU A 17 8.98 10.53 -1.12
N LEU A 18 7.86 10.94 -1.72
CA LEU A 18 7.65 12.28 -2.29
C LEU A 18 6.44 12.99 -1.69
N ALA A 19 6.05 12.64 -0.47
CA ALA A 19 4.94 13.25 0.28
C ALA A 19 3.62 13.33 -0.54
N THR A 20 3.36 12.35 -1.39
CA THR A 20 2.17 12.28 -2.27
C THR A 20 2.11 13.45 -3.27
N ARG A 21 3.23 13.96 -3.74
CA ARG A 21 3.28 15.17 -4.60
C ARG A 21 3.38 14.88 -6.09
N MET A 22 3.50 13.63 -6.54
CA MET A 22 3.47 13.33 -7.97
C MET A 22 2.14 13.71 -8.60
N ARG A 23 2.21 14.44 -9.71
CA ARG A 23 1.05 14.92 -10.46
C ARG A 23 0.52 13.83 -11.38
N ILE A 24 -0.72 14.00 -11.82
CA ILE A 24 -1.31 13.08 -12.81
C ILE A 24 -0.52 13.07 -14.11
N ASP A 25 0.01 14.21 -14.53
CA ASP A 25 0.82 14.34 -15.75
C ASP A 25 2.13 13.53 -15.69
N ASP A 26 2.62 13.19 -14.50
CA ASP A 26 3.79 12.34 -14.30
C ASP A 26 3.45 10.84 -14.44
N LEU A 27 2.19 10.47 -14.22
CA LEU A 27 1.74 9.07 -14.23
C LEU A 27 1.21 8.64 -15.59
N LEU A 28 0.47 9.52 -16.29
CA LEU A 28 -0.18 9.18 -17.56
C LEU A 28 0.78 8.71 -18.66
N PRO A 29 2.00 9.27 -18.82
CA PRO A 29 2.90 8.85 -19.89
C PRO A 29 3.29 7.38 -19.86
N VAL A 30 3.25 6.73 -18.70
CA VAL A 30 3.60 5.31 -18.54
C VAL A 30 2.41 4.42 -18.17
N ALA A 31 1.21 5.00 -18.02
CA ALA A 31 0.04 4.26 -17.54
C ALA A 31 -0.32 3.05 -18.43
N GLU A 32 -0.25 3.20 -19.75
CA GLU A 32 -0.52 2.10 -20.69
C GLU A 32 0.59 1.03 -20.67
N LYS A 33 1.85 1.42 -20.41
CA LYS A 33 2.94 0.46 -20.22
C LYS A 33 2.74 -0.32 -18.91
N MET A 34 2.41 0.36 -17.82
CA MET A 34 2.07 -0.29 -16.55
C MET A 34 0.91 -1.29 -16.71
N ASP A 35 -0.10 -0.94 -17.54
CA ASP A 35 -1.23 -1.84 -17.86
C ASP A 35 -0.81 -3.07 -18.65
N SER A 36 0.31 -3.01 -19.39
CA SER A 36 0.80 -4.12 -20.22
C SER A 36 1.72 -5.11 -19.50
N VAL A 37 2.27 -4.76 -18.32
CA VAL A 37 3.24 -5.60 -17.59
C VAL A 37 2.63 -6.92 -17.12
N GLY A 38 1.33 -6.93 -16.79
CA GLY A 38 0.66 -8.12 -16.28
C GLY A 38 0.56 -8.17 -14.76
N PHE A 39 0.58 -7.04 -14.08
CA PHE A 39 0.34 -6.95 -12.64
C PHE A 39 -1.01 -7.54 -12.24
N TRP A 40 -1.08 -8.12 -11.04
CA TRP A 40 -2.34 -8.57 -10.44
C TRP A 40 -3.29 -7.39 -10.20
N SER A 41 -2.76 -6.28 -9.73
CA SER A 41 -3.45 -5.00 -9.62
C SER A 41 -2.44 -3.85 -9.57
N LEU A 42 -2.91 -2.61 -9.80
CA LEU A 42 -2.16 -1.37 -9.61
C LEU A 42 -2.82 -0.56 -8.51
N GLU A 43 -2.06 -0.22 -7.46
CA GLU A 43 -2.55 0.69 -6.44
C GLU A 43 -2.36 2.13 -6.89
N VAL A 44 -3.47 2.80 -7.18
CA VAL A 44 -3.46 4.11 -7.87
C VAL A 44 -4.06 5.23 -7.03
N TRP A 45 -4.76 4.90 -5.94
CA TRP A 45 -5.56 5.88 -5.22
C TRP A 45 -5.69 5.55 -3.72
N GLY A 46 -6.04 6.56 -2.91
CA GLY A 46 -6.22 6.41 -1.47
C GLY A 46 -6.45 7.75 -0.78
N GLY A 47 -6.55 7.73 0.55
CA GLY A 47 -6.86 8.91 1.35
C GLY A 47 -5.83 10.02 1.22
N ALA A 48 -4.55 9.70 1.29
CA ALA A 48 -3.50 10.69 1.15
C ALA A 48 -3.44 11.29 -0.27
N THR A 49 -3.72 10.47 -1.30
CA THR A 49 -3.82 10.95 -2.69
C THR A 49 -4.97 11.95 -2.83
N PHE A 50 -6.15 11.61 -2.30
CA PHE A 50 -7.32 12.48 -2.32
C PHE A 50 -7.04 13.83 -1.65
N ASP A 51 -6.48 13.79 -0.45
CA ASP A 51 -6.12 14.97 0.33
C ASP A 51 -5.05 15.83 -0.37
N SER A 52 -4.01 15.19 -0.91
CA SER A 52 -2.92 15.88 -1.61
C SER A 52 -3.40 16.56 -2.90
N CYS A 53 -4.26 15.92 -3.67
CA CYS A 53 -4.88 16.54 -4.86
C CYS A 53 -5.53 17.86 -4.53
N LEU A 54 -6.33 17.89 -3.47
CA LEU A 54 -7.05 19.11 -3.07
C LEU A 54 -6.16 20.19 -2.46
N ARG A 55 -5.25 19.79 -1.56
CA ARG A 55 -4.46 20.75 -0.76
C ARG A 55 -3.24 21.30 -1.48
N PHE A 56 -2.59 20.48 -2.28
CA PHE A 56 -1.25 20.79 -2.78
C PHE A 56 -1.16 20.78 -4.30
N LEU A 57 -1.85 19.87 -4.97
CA LEU A 57 -1.69 19.69 -6.41
C LEU A 57 -2.69 20.54 -7.21
N ARG A 58 -3.78 20.97 -6.59
CA ARG A 58 -4.90 21.64 -7.27
C ARG A 58 -5.47 20.75 -8.40
N GLU A 59 -5.56 19.46 -8.13
CA GLU A 59 -6.14 18.46 -9.01
C GLU A 59 -7.49 18.00 -8.44
N ASP A 60 -8.45 17.70 -9.30
CA ASP A 60 -9.66 16.97 -8.90
C ASP A 60 -9.29 15.50 -8.66
N PRO A 61 -9.41 14.96 -7.41
CA PRO A 61 -9.05 13.60 -7.12
C PRO A 61 -9.87 12.56 -7.87
N TRP A 62 -11.12 12.84 -8.20
CA TRP A 62 -11.98 11.97 -8.99
C TRP A 62 -11.58 11.96 -10.46
N GLU A 63 -11.24 13.13 -11.02
CA GLU A 63 -10.75 13.22 -12.39
C GLU A 63 -9.42 12.50 -12.55
N ARG A 64 -8.50 12.62 -11.57
CA ARG A 64 -7.27 11.84 -11.53
C ARG A 64 -7.56 10.34 -11.65
N LEU A 65 -8.50 9.81 -10.89
CA LEU A 65 -8.90 8.40 -10.96
C LEU A 65 -9.47 8.03 -12.34
N ARG A 66 -10.36 8.87 -12.88
CA ARG A 66 -10.96 8.65 -14.20
C ARG A 66 -9.92 8.64 -15.33
N GLN A 67 -8.95 9.55 -15.27
CA GLN A 67 -7.85 9.59 -16.25
C GLN A 67 -7.00 8.30 -16.18
N LEU A 68 -6.62 7.86 -15.00
CA LEU A 68 -5.90 6.58 -14.85
C LEU A 68 -6.73 5.42 -15.38
N LYS A 69 -8.02 5.33 -15.04
CA LYS A 69 -8.91 4.28 -15.56
C LYS A 69 -9.05 4.27 -17.07
N LYS A 70 -9.00 5.44 -17.70
CA LYS A 70 -9.04 5.56 -19.16
C LYS A 70 -7.84 4.92 -19.85
N HIS A 71 -6.66 4.99 -19.24
CA HIS A 71 -5.40 4.45 -19.77
C HIS A 71 -5.10 3.02 -19.28
N ILE A 72 -5.54 2.66 -18.07
CA ILE A 72 -5.35 1.33 -17.48
C ILE A 72 -6.65 0.55 -17.64
N ARG A 73 -6.70 -0.34 -18.62
CA ARG A 73 -7.94 -1.03 -19.03
C ARG A 73 -7.98 -2.49 -18.65
N LYS A 74 -6.81 -3.16 -18.60
CA LYS A 74 -6.67 -4.61 -18.37
C LYS A 74 -6.43 -4.91 -16.90
N THR A 75 -5.53 -4.17 -16.28
CA THR A 75 -5.11 -4.38 -14.89
C THR A 75 -6.14 -3.79 -13.93
N PRO A 76 -6.59 -4.56 -12.92
CA PRO A 76 -7.48 -4.06 -11.88
C PRO A 76 -6.86 -2.87 -11.13
N LEU A 77 -7.64 -1.81 -10.91
CA LEU A 77 -7.24 -0.68 -10.09
C LEU A 77 -7.57 -0.94 -8.62
N GLN A 78 -6.63 -0.62 -7.76
CA GLN A 78 -6.74 -0.78 -6.31
C GLN A 78 -6.59 0.56 -5.60
N MET A 79 -7.26 0.68 -4.46
CA MET A 79 -7.09 1.80 -3.54
C MET A 79 -6.91 1.35 -2.10
N LEU A 80 -6.28 2.20 -1.29
CA LEU A 80 -6.25 2.07 0.17
C LEU A 80 -7.36 2.90 0.82
N LEU A 81 -8.18 2.26 1.67
CA LEU A 81 -9.26 2.90 2.42
C LEU A 81 -9.06 2.75 3.92
N ARG A 82 -9.10 3.87 4.65
CA ARG A 82 -8.95 3.92 6.11
C ARG A 82 -10.24 3.60 6.86
N GLY A 83 -10.89 2.48 6.55
CA GLY A 83 -12.13 2.06 7.21
C GLY A 83 -13.15 3.19 7.34
N GLN A 84 -13.65 3.45 8.55
CA GLN A 84 -14.64 4.48 8.84
C GLN A 84 -14.12 5.92 8.63
N ASN A 85 -12.79 6.12 8.58
CA ASN A 85 -12.18 7.43 8.28
C ASN A 85 -12.15 7.74 6.78
N VAL A 86 -12.44 6.78 5.93
CA VAL A 86 -12.48 6.94 4.46
C VAL A 86 -11.15 7.51 3.95
N VAL A 87 -11.14 8.78 3.56
CA VAL A 87 -9.94 9.52 3.11
C VAL A 87 -9.47 10.56 4.13
N GLY A 88 -10.15 10.67 5.27
CA GLY A 88 -9.90 11.67 6.31
C GLY A 88 -9.18 11.12 7.54
N TYR A 89 -9.27 11.90 8.62
CA TYR A 89 -8.61 11.65 9.90
C TYR A 89 -9.60 11.54 11.08
N ARG A 90 -10.89 11.46 10.79
CA ARG A 90 -11.97 11.24 11.75
C ARG A 90 -13.00 10.30 11.15
N HIS A 91 -13.85 9.70 11.99
CA HIS A 91 -14.92 8.85 11.52
C HIS A 91 -15.98 9.66 10.77
N TYR A 92 -16.39 9.16 9.62
CA TYR A 92 -17.54 9.64 8.88
C TYR A 92 -18.78 8.82 9.24
N ALA A 93 -19.97 9.39 9.01
CA ALA A 93 -21.23 8.67 9.16
C ALA A 93 -21.35 7.55 8.11
N ASP A 94 -22.10 6.51 8.43
CA ASP A 94 -22.21 5.29 7.62
C ASP A 94 -22.72 5.55 6.19
N ASP A 95 -23.61 6.51 6.02
CA ASP A 95 -24.14 6.91 4.72
C ASP A 95 -23.07 7.58 3.84
N VAL A 96 -22.19 8.40 4.44
CA VAL A 96 -21.05 9.02 3.76
C VAL A 96 -20.05 7.95 3.32
N VAL A 97 -19.72 6.97 4.22
CA VAL A 97 -18.83 5.84 3.87
C VAL A 97 -19.40 5.06 2.69
N GLU A 98 -20.69 4.75 2.73
CA GLU A 98 -21.37 4.01 1.66
C GLU A 98 -21.36 4.78 0.35
N ALA A 99 -21.74 6.05 0.37
CA ALA A 99 -21.76 6.91 -0.82
C ALA A 99 -20.37 7.07 -1.44
N PHE A 100 -19.34 7.24 -0.60
CA PHE A 100 -17.96 7.34 -1.07
C PHE A 100 -17.50 6.06 -1.77
N ILE A 101 -17.76 4.88 -1.19
CA ILE A 101 -17.38 3.59 -1.78
C ILE A 101 -18.14 3.34 -3.09
N ALA A 102 -19.43 3.66 -3.13
CA ALA A 102 -20.22 3.57 -4.36
C ALA A 102 -19.58 4.39 -5.49
N LYS A 103 -19.23 5.65 -5.20
CA LYS A 103 -18.55 6.53 -6.17
C LYS A 103 -17.15 6.05 -6.53
N THR A 104 -16.41 5.47 -5.61
CA THR A 104 -15.09 4.91 -5.85
C THR A 104 -15.15 3.79 -6.87
N ILE A 105 -16.09 2.85 -6.71
CA ILE A 105 -16.27 1.72 -7.62
C ILE A 105 -16.81 2.20 -8.98
N GLU A 106 -17.78 3.12 -8.98
CA GLU A 106 -18.31 3.75 -10.20
C GLU A 106 -17.20 4.42 -11.04
N ASN A 107 -16.21 5.03 -10.39
CA ASN A 107 -15.08 5.67 -11.06
C ASN A 107 -13.92 4.72 -11.41
N GLY A 108 -14.06 3.42 -11.20
CA GLY A 108 -13.21 2.41 -11.79
C GLY A 108 -12.28 1.65 -10.84
N ILE A 109 -12.36 1.85 -9.53
CA ILE A 109 -11.65 1.00 -8.56
C ILE A 109 -12.30 -0.38 -8.54
N ASN A 110 -11.47 -1.40 -8.69
CA ASN A 110 -11.88 -2.81 -8.67
C ASN A 110 -11.64 -3.46 -7.31
N VAL A 111 -10.54 -3.12 -6.64
CA VAL A 111 -10.14 -3.69 -5.35
C VAL A 111 -10.01 -2.59 -4.31
N VAL A 112 -10.68 -2.75 -3.18
CA VAL A 112 -10.58 -1.84 -2.05
C VAL A 112 -9.83 -2.54 -0.92
N ARG A 113 -8.59 -2.09 -0.66
CA ARG A 113 -7.79 -2.50 0.50
C ARG A 113 -8.27 -1.71 1.70
N ILE A 114 -8.92 -2.39 2.63
CA ILE A 114 -9.58 -1.77 3.79
C ILE A 114 -8.83 -2.13 5.06
N PHE A 115 -8.41 -1.12 5.83
CA PHE A 115 -7.69 -1.32 7.07
C PHE A 115 -8.16 -0.38 8.18
N ASP A 116 -7.89 -0.79 9.41
CA ASP A 116 -7.83 0.05 10.59
C ASP A 116 -6.47 -0.13 11.25
N ALA A 117 -5.74 0.94 11.49
CA ALA A 117 -4.34 0.86 11.93
C ALA A 117 -4.16 0.22 13.32
N LEU A 118 -5.20 0.23 14.14
CA LEU A 118 -5.23 -0.42 15.46
C LEU A 118 -5.87 -1.81 15.43
N ASN A 119 -6.23 -2.33 14.25
CA ASN A 119 -6.93 -3.59 14.05
C ASN A 119 -8.31 -3.64 14.74
N ASP A 120 -8.97 -2.49 14.90
CA ASP A 120 -10.35 -2.45 15.37
C ASP A 120 -11.32 -2.69 14.19
N PHE A 121 -11.69 -3.93 13.99
CA PHE A 121 -12.53 -4.31 12.86
C PHE A 121 -13.98 -3.79 12.92
N ARG A 122 -14.40 -3.16 14.04
CA ARG A 122 -15.66 -2.41 14.07
C ARG A 122 -15.63 -1.26 13.07
N ASN A 123 -14.45 -0.64 12.89
CA ASN A 123 -14.23 0.50 12.00
C ASN A 123 -14.20 0.13 10.51
N ILE A 124 -14.09 -1.13 10.16
CA ILE A 124 -14.05 -1.56 8.74
C ILE A 124 -15.34 -2.23 8.26
N LYS A 125 -16.24 -2.62 9.18
CA LYS A 125 -17.48 -3.37 8.85
C LYS A 125 -18.33 -2.68 7.78
N LYS A 126 -18.55 -1.37 7.91
CA LYS A 126 -19.38 -0.62 6.94
C LYS A 126 -18.71 -0.59 5.58
N SER A 127 -17.39 -0.36 5.55
CA SER A 127 -16.61 -0.32 4.31
C SER A 127 -16.62 -1.66 3.59
N VAL A 128 -16.43 -2.78 4.30
CA VAL A 128 -16.50 -4.14 3.73
C VAL A 128 -17.88 -4.38 3.10
N LYS A 129 -18.96 -4.17 3.88
CA LYS A 129 -20.34 -4.37 3.39
C LYS A 129 -20.65 -3.51 2.17
N SER A 130 -20.23 -2.24 2.18
CA SER A 130 -20.48 -1.34 1.06
C SER A 130 -19.70 -1.74 -0.18
N THR A 131 -18.43 -2.14 -0.04
CA THR A 131 -17.62 -2.61 -1.17
C THR A 131 -18.27 -3.82 -1.85
N LEU A 132 -18.67 -4.83 -1.08
CA LEU A 132 -19.38 -6.01 -1.60
C LEU A 132 -20.71 -5.64 -2.26
N LYS A 133 -21.50 -4.75 -1.63
CA LYS A 133 -22.78 -4.28 -2.14
C LYS A 133 -22.68 -3.67 -3.54
N TYR A 134 -21.62 -2.91 -3.80
CA TYR A 134 -21.40 -2.24 -5.07
C TYR A 134 -20.53 -3.01 -6.06
N GLY A 135 -20.19 -4.28 -5.76
CA GLY A 135 -19.50 -5.18 -6.67
C GLY A 135 -17.97 -5.02 -6.72
N GLY A 136 -17.38 -4.30 -5.77
CA GLY A 136 -15.94 -4.24 -5.61
C GLY A 136 -15.39 -5.48 -4.89
N LYS A 137 -14.10 -5.74 -5.07
CA LYS A 137 -13.37 -6.78 -4.33
C LYS A 137 -12.83 -6.21 -3.02
N VAL A 138 -13.00 -6.99 -1.95
CA VAL A 138 -12.53 -6.62 -0.61
C VAL A 138 -11.19 -7.27 -0.34
N GLU A 139 -10.15 -6.45 -0.21
CA GLU A 139 -8.90 -6.87 0.40
C GLU A 139 -8.89 -6.38 1.85
N ALA A 140 -9.27 -7.28 2.77
CA ALA A 140 -9.33 -6.97 4.19
C ALA A 140 -7.95 -7.11 4.82
N THR A 141 -7.59 -6.17 5.66
CA THR A 141 -6.21 -5.97 6.07
C THR A 141 -6.06 -5.96 7.59
N PHE A 142 -5.06 -6.65 8.10
CA PHE A 142 -4.57 -6.42 9.45
C PHE A 142 -3.19 -5.76 9.41
N CYS A 143 -2.96 -4.84 10.35
CA CYS A 143 -1.69 -4.16 10.51
C CYS A 143 -0.77 -4.97 11.41
N TYR A 144 0.42 -5.29 10.88
CA TYR A 144 1.46 -5.97 11.64
C TYR A 144 2.17 -5.01 12.59
N THR A 145 2.44 -5.45 13.80
CA THR A 145 3.22 -4.73 14.79
C THR A 145 3.91 -5.70 15.76
N LEU A 146 4.85 -5.18 16.55
CA LEU A 146 5.57 -5.96 17.54
C LEU A 146 5.04 -5.68 18.95
N GLY A 147 5.14 -6.67 19.82
CA GLY A 147 4.80 -6.56 21.22
C GLY A 147 4.43 -7.90 21.85
N PRO A 148 4.35 -8.00 23.16
CA PRO A 148 4.18 -9.28 23.86
C PRO A 148 2.86 -10.00 23.54
N ILE A 149 1.84 -9.28 23.09
CA ILE A 149 0.55 -9.85 22.70
C ILE A 149 0.41 -10.11 21.21
N TYR A 150 1.30 -9.53 20.39
CA TYR A 150 1.23 -9.60 18.93
C TYR A 150 2.03 -10.80 18.40
N THR A 151 1.56 -11.99 18.73
CA THR A 151 2.13 -13.25 18.25
C THR A 151 1.61 -13.59 16.85
N ASN A 152 2.27 -14.51 16.13
CA ASN A 152 1.76 -14.98 14.85
C ASN A 152 0.38 -15.63 14.96
N GLU A 153 0.09 -16.30 16.08
CA GLU A 153 -1.24 -16.83 16.38
C GLU A 153 -2.29 -15.73 16.52
N PHE A 154 -1.94 -14.61 17.15
CA PHE A 154 -2.83 -13.45 17.25
C PHE A 154 -3.20 -12.93 15.85
N PHE A 155 -2.23 -12.80 14.94
CA PHE A 155 -2.50 -12.35 13.57
C PHE A 155 -3.30 -13.36 12.74
N VAL A 156 -3.11 -14.66 12.97
CA VAL A 156 -3.94 -15.69 12.35
C VAL A 156 -5.40 -15.57 12.79
N GLU A 157 -5.66 -15.33 14.06
CA GLU A 157 -7.04 -15.11 14.55
C GLU A 157 -7.67 -13.82 13.96
N LEU A 158 -6.87 -12.76 13.78
CA LEU A 158 -7.35 -11.58 13.06
C LEU A 158 -7.72 -11.91 11.61
N ALA A 159 -6.89 -12.67 10.91
CA ALA A 159 -7.13 -13.07 9.52
C ALA A 159 -8.42 -13.89 9.37
N LEU A 160 -8.67 -14.85 10.27
CA LEU A 160 -9.92 -15.62 10.28
C LEU A 160 -11.15 -14.73 10.47
N ARG A 161 -11.07 -13.75 11.36
CA ARG A 161 -12.17 -12.78 11.56
C ARG A 161 -12.41 -11.92 10.32
N LEU A 162 -11.37 -11.58 9.56
CA LEU A 162 -11.50 -10.85 8.29
C LEU A 162 -12.11 -11.74 7.19
N GLU A 163 -11.74 -13.01 7.15
CA GLU A 163 -12.36 -14.01 6.26
C GLU A 163 -13.86 -14.14 6.55
N ASP A 164 -14.24 -14.26 7.83
CA ASP A 164 -15.65 -14.32 8.27
C ASP A 164 -16.45 -13.04 7.91
N MET A 165 -15.77 -11.92 7.73
CA MET A 165 -16.42 -10.66 7.32
C MET A 165 -16.72 -10.62 5.81
N GLY A 166 -16.29 -11.62 5.03
CA GLY A 166 -16.53 -11.73 3.61
C GLY A 166 -15.45 -11.11 2.73
N ALA A 167 -14.20 -11.09 3.19
CA ALA A 167 -13.06 -10.68 2.37
C ALA A 167 -12.88 -11.58 1.14
N ASP A 168 -12.31 -11.02 0.06
CA ASP A 168 -11.84 -11.79 -1.10
C ASP A 168 -10.34 -12.14 -0.97
N THR A 169 -9.59 -11.34 -0.21
CA THR A 169 -8.13 -11.48 0.01
C THR A 169 -7.77 -10.93 1.40
N ILE A 170 -6.83 -11.56 2.07
CA ILE A 170 -6.29 -11.08 3.36
C ILE A 170 -4.92 -10.45 3.14
N CYS A 171 -4.75 -9.20 3.59
CA CYS A 171 -3.48 -8.48 3.50
C CYS A 171 -2.78 -8.39 4.85
N ILE A 172 -1.53 -8.82 4.90
CA ILE A 172 -0.58 -8.51 5.97
C ILE A 172 -0.01 -7.13 5.65
N LYS A 173 -0.29 -6.12 6.49
CA LYS A 173 0.21 -4.77 6.27
C LYS A 173 1.29 -4.40 7.27
N ASP A 174 2.53 -4.52 6.84
CA ASP A 174 3.71 -4.10 7.59
C ASP A 174 4.12 -2.67 7.16
N MET A 175 3.50 -1.69 7.79
CA MET A 175 3.68 -0.27 7.45
C MET A 175 5.04 0.30 7.82
N ALA A 176 5.81 -0.39 8.62
CA ALA A 176 7.07 0.12 9.17
C ALA A 176 8.29 -0.76 8.86
N GLY A 177 8.11 -1.85 8.11
CA GLY A 177 9.18 -2.78 7.81
C GLY A 177 9.68 -3.55 9.05
N LEU A 178 8.77 -3.89 9.96
CA LEU A 178 9.08 -4.59 11.23
C LEU A 178 9.07 -6.11 11.10
N LEU A 179 8.38 -6.63 10.11
CA LEU A 179 8.24 -8.07 9.88
C LEU A 179 9.58 -8.66 9.45
N SER A 180 10.19 -9.45 10.34
CA SER A 180 11.45 -10.12 10.02
C SER A 180 11.24 -11.22 8.97
N PRO A 181 12.28 -11.61 8.20
CA PRO A 181 12.17 -12.69 7.24
C PRO A 181 11.73 -14.03 7.87
N MET A 182 12.17 -14.32 9.07
CA MET A 182 11.82 -15.57 9.75
C MET A 182 10.39 -15.53 10.28
N ASP A 183 9.95 -14.41 10.83
CA ASP A 183 8.56 -14.22 11.26
C ASP A 183 7.60 -14.23 10.08
N ALA A 184 7.99 -13.68 8.92
CA ALA A 184 7.21 -13.73 7.69
C ALA A 184 6.98 -15.16 7.23
N TYR A 185 8.02 -15.99 7.25
CA TYR A 185 7.91 -17.41 6.91
C TYR A 185 6.94 -18.14 7.85
N ASP A 186 7.10 -17.98 9.17
CA ASP A 186 6.23 -18.62 10.16
C ASP A 186 4.78 -18.13 10.07
N LEU A 187 4.58 -16.81 10.01
CA LEU A 187 3.25 -16.21 9.90
C LEU A 187 2.51 -16.66 8.65
N VAL A 188 3.16 -16.59 7.48
CA VAL A 188 2.52 -17.00 6.21
C VAL A 188 2.24 -18.49 6.22
N THR A 189 3.15 -19.33 6.73
CA THR A 189 2.92 -20.78 6.87
C THR A 189 1.67 -21.07 7.71
N LYS A 190 1.52 -20.39 8.85
CA LYS A 190 0.36 -20.56 9.74
C LYS A 190 -0.94 -20.04 9.10
N LEU A 191 -0.88 -18.91 8.40
CA LEU A 191 -2.03 -18.36 7.66
C LEU A 191 -2.48 -19.34 6.57
N LYS A 192 -1.55 -19.84 5.75
CA LYS A 192 -1.86 -20.81 4.67
C LYS A 192 -2.43 -22.13 5.17
N ALA A 193 -2.14 -22.51 6.42
CA ALA A 193 -2.70 -23.70 7.04
C ALA A 193 -4.16 -23.52 7.54
N ARG A 194 -4.61 -22.29 7.79
CA ARG A 194 -5.89 -22.01 8.46
C ARG A 194 -6.85 -21.13 7.66
N VAL A 195 -6.34 -20.22 6.84
CA VAL A 195 -7.14 -19.29 6.02
C VAL A 195 -7.29 -19.87 4.62
N THR A 196 -8.51 -19.83 4.07
CA THR A 196 -8.79 -20.38 2.73
C THR A 196 -8.56 -19.36 1.62
N LEU A 197 -8.56 -18.07 1.97
CA LEU A 197 -8.40 -16.97 1.04
C LEU A 197 -6.93 -16.76 0.62
N PRO A 198 -6.67 -16.11 -0.53
CA PRO A 198 -5.34 -15.67 -0.89
C PRO A 198 -4.74 -14.74 0.17
N ILE A 199 -3.46 -14.93 0.45
CA ILE A 199 -2.67 -14.09 1.37
C ILE A 199 -1.84 -13.11 0.55
N HIS A 200 -1.92 -11.84 0.90
CA HIS A 200 -1.18 -10.74 0.30
C HIS A 200 -0.21 -10.14 1.31
N LEU A 201 1.05 -9.93 0.95
CA LEU A 201 2.03 -9.25 1.78
C LEU A 201 2.32 -7.85 1.26
N HIS A 202 2.09 -6.86 2.11
CA HIS A 202 2.53 -5.48 1.95
C HIS A 202 3.56 -5.16 3.03
N THR A 203 4.77 -4.77 2.65
CA THR A 203 5.82 -4.36 3.58
C THR A 203 6.61 -3.18 3.05
N HIS A 204 7.01 -2.26 3.95
CA HIS A 204 7.93 -1.17 3.64
C HIS A 204 9.37 -1.58 3.90
N ASP A 205 10.32 -0.95 3.20
CA ASP A 205 11.75 -1.27 3.27
C ASP A 205 12.53 -0.37 4.25
N THR A 206 11.85 0.20 5.23
CA THR A 206 12.44 1.14 6.18
C THR A 206 13.59 0.53 6.98
N SER A 207 13.50 -0.74 7.31
CA SER A 207 14.56 -1.50 8.01
C SER A 207 15.58 -2.14 7.07
N GLY A 208 15.35 -2.11 5.75
CA GLY A 208 16.16 -2.80 4.74
C GLY A 208 15.93 -4.31 4.66
N MET A 209 14.92 -4.83 5.35
CA MET A 209 14.62 -6.27 5.36
C MET A 209 13.61 -6.69 4.29
N ALA A 210 12.91 -5.76 3.65
CA ALA A 210 11.71 -6.05 2.88
C ALA A 210 11.92 -7.08 1.75
N VAL A 211 13.03 -7.05 1.03
CA VAL A 211 13.35 -8.04 -0.01
C VAL A 211 13.48 -9.44 0.61
N ALA A 212 14.24 -9.58 1.70
CA ALA A 212 14.43 -10.86 2.37
C ALA A 212 13.12 -11.36 3.01
N THR A 213 12.35 -10.45 3.62
CA THR A 213 11.02 -10.74 4.19
C THR A 213 10.07 -11.25 3.11
N THR A 214 10.02 -10.58 1.96
CA THR A 214 9.18 -10.97 0.82
C THR A 214 9.59 -12.34 0.26
N LEU A 215 10.88 -12.61 0.11
CA LEU A 215 11.36 -13.93 -0.33
C LEU A 215 10.95 -15.04 0.62
N LYS A 216 11.08 -14.83 1.92
CA LYS A 216 10.66 -15.82 2.92
C LYS A 216 9.15 -16.02 2.94
N ALA A 217 8.36 -14.97 2.70
CA ALA A 217 6.93 -15.10 2.53
C ALA A 217 6.56 -15.90 1.26
N ILE A 218 7.28 -15.70 0.15
CA ILE A 218 7.10 -16.47 -1.09
C ILE A 218 7.44 -17.96 -0.86
N GLU A 219 8.52 -18.26 -0.19
CA GLU A 219 8.88 -19.63 0.19
C GLU A 219 7.80 -20.30 1.05
N ALA A 220 7.14 -19.55 1.92
CA ALA A 220 6.04 -20.02 2.77
C ALA A 220 4.69 -20.11 2.03
N GLY A 221 4.61 -19.65 0.77
CA GLY A 221 3.43 -19.79 -0.08
C GLY A 221 2.49 -18.58 -0.10
N VAL A 222 2.98 -17.36 0.16
CA VAL A 222 2.19 -16.14 -0.05
C VAL A 222 1.74 -16.07 -1.52
N ASP A 223 0.52 -15.59 -1.74
CA ASP A 223 -0.07 -15.60 -3.09
C ASP A 223 0.23 -14.30 -3.87
N ILE A 224 0.30 -13.17 -3.16
CA ILE A 224 0.45 -11.84 -3.74
C ILE A 224 1.45 -11.04 -2.89
N ILE A 225 2.27 -10.21 -3.55
CA ILE A 225 3.22 -9.30 -2.89
C ILE A 225 3.11 -7.89 -3.45
N ASP A 226 3.41 -6.90 -2.63
CA ASP A 226 3.54 -5.50 -3.05
C ASP A 226 4.98 -5.18 -3.42
N THR A 227 5.14 -4.42 -4.49
CA THR A 227 6.42 -3.89 -4.96
C THR A 227 6.27 -2.45 -5.44
N ALA A 228 7.39 -1.81 -5.69
CA ALA A 228 7.45 -0.57 -6.46
C ALA A 228 8.53 -0.68 -7.54
N ILE A 229 8.37 0.02 -8.66
CA ILE A 229 9.42 0.17 -9.69
C ILE A 229 10.71 0.66 -9.02
N SER A 230 11.85 0.12 -9.39
CA SER A 230 13.12 0.29 -8.65
C SER A 230 13.49 1.75 -8.37
N SER A 231 13.23 2.68 -9.29
CA SER A 231 13.47 4.11 -9.07
C SER A 231 12.55 4.74 -8.01
N MET A 232 11.46 4.06 -7.64
CA MET A 232 10.47 4.48 -6.66
C MET A 232 10.38 3.51 -5.46
N ALA A 233 11.34 2.61 -5.33
CA ALA A 233 11.39 1.57 -4.30
C ALA A 233 12.37 1.91 -3.17
N SER A 234 12.39 1.03 -2.17
CA SER A 234 13.30 1.03 -1.02
C SER A 234 13.17 2.23 -0.07
N GLY A 235 13.93 2.24 1.01
CA GLY A 235 13.81 3.23 2.07
C GLY A 235 12.42 3.18 2.71
N THR A 236 11.68 4.28 2.66
CA THR A 236 10.30 4.33 3.19
C THR A 236 9.24 3.75 2.24
N SER A 237 9.63 3.32 1.04
CA SER A 237 8.77 2.67 0.04
C SER A 237 8.79 1.15 0.16
N GLN A 238 8.22 0.46 -0.81
CA GLN A 238 8.16 -1.00 -0.91
C GLN A 238 9.44 -1.59 -1.51
N PRO A 239 9.63 -2.93 -1.47
CA PRO A 239 10.77 -3.57 -2.12
C PRO A 239 10.74 -3.36 -3.64
N ALA A 240 11.95 -3.30 -4.22
CA ALA A 240 12.13 -3.06 -5.65
C ALA A 240 11.65 -4.26 -6.50
N LEU A 241 10.76 -3.97 -7.44
CA LEU A 241 10.16 -4.95 -8.35
C LEU A 241 11.22 -5.71 -9.14
N GLU A 242 12.11 -4.99 -9.84
CA GLU A 242 13.09 -5.60 -10.74
C GLU A 242 14.10 -6.45 -9.97
N THR A 243 14.42 -6.06 -8.72
CA THR A 243 15.26 -6.86 -7.83
C THR A 243 14.60 -8.20 -7.52
N LEU A 244 13.33 -8.21 -7.11
CA LEU A 244 12.59 -9.44 -6.82
C LEU A 244 12.41 -10.29 -8.08
N CYS A 245 12.06 -9.70 -9.22
CA CYS A 245 11.95 -10.42 -10.48
C CYS A 245 13.28 -11.10 -10.88
N ASN A 246 14.42 -10.41 -10.70
CA ASN A 246 15.73 -10.99 -10.96
C ASN A 246 16.08 -12.16 -10.03
N ILE A 247 15.74 -12.04 -8.75
CA ILE A 247 15.97 -13.12 -7.77
C ILE A 247 15.10 -14.35 -8.09
N LEU A 248 13.86 -14.13 -8.53
CA LEU A 248 12.89 -15.20 -8.81
C LEU A 248 13.06 -15.80 -10.20
N ARG A 249 13.87 -15.19 -11.06
CA ARG A 249 14.04 -15.59 -12.47
C ARG A 249 14.34 -17.07 -12.62
N GLY A 250 13.55 -17.75 -13.46
CA GLY A 250 13.68 -19.19 -13.73
C GLY A 250 13.23 -20.09 -12.59
N SER A 251 12.73 -19.56 -11.48
CA SER A 251 12.11 -20.35 -10.42
C SER A 251 10.63 -20.62 -10.72
N GLN A 252 10.00 -21.52 -9.95
CA GLN A 252 8.56 -21.74 -10.03
C GLN A 252 7.70 -20.51 -9.62
N HIS A 253 8.31 -19.49 -9.05
CA HIS A 253 7.67 -18.27 -8.57
C HIS A 253 7.89 -17.07 -9.49
N ASP A 254 8.65 -17.25 -10.59
CA ASP A 254 8.96 -16.21 -11.56
C ASP A 254 7.66 -15.63 -12.15
N PRO A 255 7.41 -14.32 -12.07
CA PRO A 255 6.26 -13.68 -12.69
C PRO A 255 6.41 -13.54 -14.22
N GLU A 256 7.60 -13.80 -14.77
CA GLU A 256 7.92 -13.76 -16.22
C GLU A 256 7.64 -12.39 -16.87
N PHE A 257 7.88 -11.31 -16.15
CA PHE A 257 7.68 -9.95 -16.68
C PHE A 257 8.74 -9.58 -17.73
N ASP A 258 8.31 -8.79 -18.73
CA ASP A 258 9.20 -8.23 -19.74
C ASP A 258 10.07 -7.10 -19.16
N PHE A 259 11.38 -7.36 -19.04
CA PHE A 259 12.33 -6.41 -18.49
C PHE A 259 12.54 -5.18 -19.36
N GLU A 260 12.37 -5.27 -20.67
CA GLU A 260 12.48 -4.10 -21.55
C GLU A 260 11.37 -3.09 -21.24
N THR A 261 10.16 -3.56 -21.04
CA THR A 261 9.03 -2.72 -20.59
C THR A 261 9.28 -2.14 -19.19
N LEU A 262 9.79 -2.93 -18.25
CA LEU A 262 10.12 -2.46 -16.90
C LEU A 262 11.20 -1.38 -16.92
N ASP A 263 12.27 -1.56 -17.71
CA ASP A 263 13.35 -0.57 -17.85
C ASP A 263 12.84 0.77 -18.40
N GLN A 264 11.95 0.74 -19.39
CA GLN A 264 11.33 1.97 -19.92
C GLN A 264 10.48 2.70 -18.88
N ILE A 265 9.73 1.97 -18.05
CA ILE A 265 8.95 2.54 -16.96
C ILE A 265 9.89 3.11 -15.88
N ASN A 266 10.91 2.36 -15.52
CA ASN A 266 11.91 2.76 -14.52
C ASN A 266 12.66 4.04 -14.93
N ASP A 267 13.07 4.15 -16.19
CA ASP A 267 13.75 5.34 -16.73
C ASP A 267 12.84 6.59 -16.68
N HIS A 268 11.55 6.42 -16.96
CA HIS A 268 10.58 7.50 -16.81
C HIS A 268 10.52 7.99 -15.37
N PHE A 269 10.33 7.09 -14.40
CA PHE A 269 10.24 7.50 -12.98
C PHE A 269 11.57 7.99 -12.42
N LYS A 270 12.70 7.46 -12.87
CA LYS A 270 14.04 7.96 -12.55
C LYS A 270 14.24 9.41 -13.01
N SER A 271 13.68 9.76 -14.16
CA SER A 271 13.69 11.14 -14.66
C SER A 271 12.71 12.02 -13.87
N THR A 272 11.48 11.56 -13.71
CA THR A 272 10.41 12.27 -13.01
C THR A 272 10.78 12.57 -11.55
N ARG A 273 11.35 11.60 -10.83
CA ARG A 273 11.75 11.73 -9.42
C ARG A 273 12.71 12.90 -9.19
N LYS A 274 13.56 13.23 -10.14
CA LYS A 274 14.49 14.38 -10.05
C LYS A 274 13.76 15.71 -9.84
N ASN A 275 12.57 15.85 -10.40
CA ASN A 275 11.77 17.08 -10.26
C ASN A 275 11.26 17.26 -8.82
N TYR A 276 11.26 16.20 -8.03
CA TYR A 276 10.77 16.13 -6.66
C TYR A 276 11.87 16.00 -5.61
N GLY A 277 13.14 16.11 -6.00
CA GLY A 277 14.28 15.94 -5.09
C GLY A 277 14.25 16.85 -3.84
N HIS A 278 13.60 18.01 -3.93
CA HIS A 278 13.39 18.92 -2.79
C HIS A 278 12.43 18.37 -1.73
N LEU A 279 11.66 17.34 -2.04
CA LEU A 279 10.72 16.68 -1.12
C LEU A 279 11.33 15.43 -0.49
N GLU A 280 12.39 14.91 -1.08
CA GLU A 280 13.06 13.74 -0.55
C GLU A 280 13.68 14.03 0.81
N SER A 281 13.67 13.03 1.65
CA SER A 281 14.40 13.08 2.92
C SER A 281 15.91 13.15 2.65
N GLU A 282 16.65 13.92 3.43
CA GLU A 282 18.12 13.84 3.48
C GLU A 282 18.60 12.45 3.95
N PHE A 283 17.69 11.68 4.52
CA PHE A 283 17.92 10.31 4.93
C PHE A 283 17.81 9.39 3.72
N THR A 284 18.96 8.96 3.22
CA THR A 284 19.06 8.05 2.04
C THR A 284 19.42 6.62 2.44
N GLY A 285 19.50 6.31 3.73
CA GLY A 285 19.90 5.03 4.26
C GLY A 285 18.79 4.27 4.96
N ILE A 286 19.09 3.02 5.30
CA ILE A 286 18.26 2.18 6.14
C ILE A 286 18.26 2.72 7.56
N ASP A 287 17.09 2.93 8.16
CA ASP A 287 16.98 3.30 9.56
C ASP A 287 16.81 2.06 10.43
N ASP A 288 17.93 1.51 10.90
CA ASP A 288 17.95 0.32 11.76
C ASP A 288 17.30 0.54 13.14
N ARG A 289 17.02 1.81 13.50
CA ARG A 289 16.29 2.13 14.73
C ARG A 289 14.87 1.59 14.73
N PHE A 290 14.25 1.44 13.56
CA PHE A 290 12.90 0.86 13.45
C PHE A 290 12.88 -0.62 13.85
N SER A 291 13.94 -1.36 13.59
CA SER A 291 14.06 -2.77 14.02
C SER A 291 14.27 -2.91 15.54
N ARG A 292 14.59 -1.81 16.25
CA ARG A 292 14.86 -1.79 17.69
C ARG A 292 13.77 -1.11 18.50
N ILE A 293 12.62 -0.79 17.90
CA ILE A 293 11.52 -0.14 18.62
C ILE A 293 11.04 -1.08 19.74
N PRO A 294 11.04 -0.62 21.01
CA PRO A 294 10.54 -1.43 22.11
C PRO A 294 9.09 -1.83 21.88
N SER A 295 8.78 -3.08 22.18
CA SER A 295 7.43 -3.62 22.16
C SER A 295 6.47 -2.69 22.93
N GLY A 296 5.45 -2.16 22.26
CA GLY A 296 4.44 -1.31 22.87
C GLY A 296 4.17 0.04 22.18
N TYR A 297 4.94 0.40 21.16
CA TYR A 297 4.59 1.55 20.33
C TYR A 297 3.56 1.15 19.26
N PRO A 298 2.45 1.91 19.10
CA PRO A 298 1.52 1.70 18.00
C PRO A 298 2.25 1.80 16.66
N SER A 299 1.96 0.88 15.73
CA SER A 299 2.54 0.87 14.38
C SER A 299 2.30 2.17 13.61
N GLU A 300 1.20 2.87 13.90
CA GLU A 300 0.93 4.22 13.37
C GLU A 300 2.01 5.24 13.72
N LEU A 301 2.51 5.25 14.95
CA LEU A 301 3.55 6.20 15.38
C LEU A 301 4.86 5.96 14.60
N VAL A 302 5.17 4.70 14.31
CA VAL A 302 6.36 4.30 13.58
C VAL A 302 6.23 4.69 12.10
N CYS A 303 5.10 4.37 11.48
CA CYS A 303 4.83 4.69 10.09
C CYS A 303 4.82 6.21 9.82
N GLU A 304 4.22 6.98 10.73
CA GLU A 304 4.16 8.42 10.60
C GLU A 304 5.52 9.10 10.84
N THR A 305 6.42 8.54 11.66
CA THR A 305 7.77 9.11 11.87
C THR A 305 8.70 8.86 10.68
N GLY A 306 8.47 7.82 9.89
CA GLY A 306 9.25 7.48 8.70
C GLY A 306 8.75 8.10 7.41
N SER A 307 7.49 8.53 7.32
CA SER A 307 6.95 9.01 6.06
C SER A 307 7.44 10.41 5.69
N ALA A 308 7.75 10.63 4.42
CA ALA A 308 8.08 11.94 3.86
C ALA A 308 6.96 12.98 4.12
N GLU A 309 5.72 12.50 4.27
CA GLU A 309 4.54 13.32 4.55
C GLU A 309 4.62 14.05 5.90
N ARG A 310 5.14 13.41 6.97
CA ARG A 310 5.35 14.07 8.26
C ARG A 310 6.45 15.13 8.22
N ARG A 311 7.51 14.87 7.47
CA ARG A 311 8.62 15.83 7.33
C ARG A 311 8.20 17.04 6.50
N ALA A 312 7.34 16.87 5.51
CA ALA A 312 6.72 17.97 4.78
C ALA A 312 5.78 18.79 5.69
N ARG A 313 5.05 18.16 6.62
CA ARG A 313 4.19 18.83 7.61
C ARG A 313 5.01 19.60 8.66
N ALA A 314 6.16 19.09 9.09
CA ALA A 314 7.04 19.78 10.03
C ALA A 314 7.63 21.08 9.46
N ARG A 315 7.60 21.27 8.15
CA ARG A 315 8.03 22.50 7.46
C ARG A 315 6.87 23.48 7.16
N VAL A 316 5.62 23.09 7.44
CA VAL A 316 4.47 24.00 7.34
C VAL A 316 4.35 24.77 8.66
N PRO A 317 4.28 26.11 8.65
CA PRO A 317 4.15 26.89 9.89
C PRO A 317 2.94 26.45 10.71
N LEU A 318 3.12 26.35 12.02
CA LEU A 318 2.11 25.92 13.01
C LEU A 318 0.76 26.66 12.96
N GLU A 319 0.70 27.80 12.26
CA GLU A 319 -0.54 28.57 12.11
C GLU A 319 -1.58 27.91 11.18
N LEU A 320 -1.17 27.06 10.26
CA LEU A 320 -2.11 26.36 9.39
C LEU A 320 -2.79 25.17 10.09
N ASP A 321 -2.08 24.56 11.04
CA ASP A 321 -2.57 23.37 11.77
C ASP A 321 -3.74 23.70 12.72
N ARG A 322 -3.78 24.92 13.26
CA ARG A 322 -4.89 25.38 14.13
C ARG A 322 -6.20 25.62 13.38
N ARG A 323 -6.18 25.90 12.09
CA ARG A 323 -7.40 26.12 11.27
C ARG A 323 -8.04 24.82 10.81
N LEU A 324 -7.30 23.71 10.81
CA LEU A 324 -7.78 22.39 10.37
C LEU A 324 -8.42 21.56 11.49
N ALA A 325 -8.30 21.99 12.74
CA ALA A 325 -9.00 21.38 13.88
C ALA A 325 -10.49 21.73 13.94
N TYR A 326 -10.98 22.61 13.06
CA TYR A 326 -12.36 23.10 13.04
C TYR A 326 -13.13 22.81 11.72
N LEU A 327 -12.57 21.96 10.83
CA LEU A 327 -13.25 21.37 9.68
C LEU A 327 -13.30 19.86 9.80
#